data_bf7a4c6c09bc09e915c864fe70248753
#
_entry.id   bf7a4c6c09bc09e915c864fe70248753
#
_cell.length_a   1.000
_cell.length_b   1.000
_cell.length_c   1.000
_cell.angle_alpha   90.00
_cell.angle_beta   90.00
_cell.angle_gamma   90.00
#
_symmetry.space_group_name_H-M   'P 1'
#
loop_
_entity.id
_entity.type
_entity.pdbx_description
1 polymer ?
#
loop_
_entity_poly.entity_id
_entity_poly.type
_entity_poly.pdbx_seq_one_letter_code
_entity_poly.pdbx_strand_id
1 'polypeptide(L)'
;MKKILYVSCLCSPSTLDNLFSTASHKPALSIQKFHRLLVEGFAMHKDTCAVQTLSAIPVTPASHKRRLWRLPSDMACDIKYNYVPTINLPIMKNLLVFIIAFFKAILWSLRGGRKNKIVICDILNVSISAAALLACKLTRTKAVAIVTDLPNLMIGGLRQGGLKRKVHNRLTSALMFNYDGYILLTEQMNQVVNVHSKPYLIMEGLVDVNMAAADNLVTNKSPEKIVIYAGGIYEKYGVKKLIDAFMQLKGQDLRLHIYGPGEMEKDMPDYMEKDSRIMYFGVVANNEVVQKQLQAALLVNPRSSIEEFTKYSFPSKNMEYMVSGTPIATTPLPGMPMEYYPFVYLFEDETVEGFHKTLKNILAKPKEELHEFGHKAKQFVLTHKSNVVQAKRVLSLFEEV
;
A
#
# COMPACT_ATOMS: atom_id res chain seq x y z
N MET A 1 -12.65 26.58 -1.29
CA MET A 1 -12.72 25.11 -1.30
C MET A 1 -11.85 24.61 -2.46
N LYS A 2 -10.86 23.75 -2.17
CA LYS A 2 -9.99 23.11 -3.19
C LYS A 2 -10.79 22.01 -3.92
N LYS A 3 -10.57 21.87 -5.24
CA LYS A 3 -11.19 20.81 -6.05
C LYS A 3 -10.12 19.84 -6.52
N ILE A 4 -10.28 18.57 -6.21
CA ILE A 4 -9.32 17.51 -6.49
C ILE A 4 -9.89 16.56 -7.55
N LEU A 5 -9.14 16.35 -8.64
CA LEU A 5 -9.34 15.24 -9.55
C LEU A 5 -8.29 14.18 -9.26
N TYR A 6 -8.74 13.04 -8.73
CA TYR A 6 -7.86 11.92 -8.37
C TYR A 6 -7.82 10.92 -9.52
N VAL A 7 -6.67 10.79 -10.18
CA VAL A 7 -6.48 10.00 -11.40
C VAL A 7 -5.71 8.73 -11.07
N SER A 8 -6.38 7.57 -11.19
CA SER A 8 -5.80 6.26 -10.82
C SER A 8 -6.59 5.11 -11.45
N CYS A 9 -6.49 3.91 -10.89
CA CYS A 9 -7.38 2.77 -11.16
C CYS A 9 -8.35 2.49 -10.00
N LEU A 10 -8.56 3.47 -9.11
CA LEU A 10 -9.43 3.30 -7.93
C LEU A 10 -10.89 3.05 -8.34
N CYS A 11 -11.47 2.03 -7.74
CA CYS A 11 -12.90 1.72 -7.86
C CYS A 11 -13.65 2.03 -6.56
N SER A 12 -14.95 2.33 -6.68
CA SER A 12 -15.84 2.31 -5.51
C SER A 12 -15.93 0.88 -4.93
N PRO A 13 -16.28 0.74 -3.65
CA PRO A 13 -16.41 -0.58 -3.04
C PRO A 13 -17.30 -1.53 -3.84
N SER A 14 -18.50 -1.09 -4.22
CA SER A 14 -19.47 -1.89 -4.99
C SER A 14 -18.94 -2.30 -6.37
N THR A 15 -18.26 -1.39 -7.08
CA THR A 15 -17.63 -1.69 -8.37
C THR A 15 -16.46 -2.68 -8.19
N LEU A 16 -15.67 -2.51 -7.14
CA LEU A 16 -14.55 -3.40 -6.85
C LEU A 16 -15.02 -4.83 -6.57
N ASP A 17 -16.05 -5.00 -5.75
CA ASP A 17 -16.64 -6.30 -5.43
C ASP A 17 -17.19 -7.00 -6.69
N ASN A 18 -17.84 -6.25 -7.58
CA ASN A 18 -18.31 -6.77 -8.86
C ASN A 18 -17.15 -7.22 -9.76
N LEU A 19 -16.08 -6.43 -9.85
CA LEU A 19 -14.90 -6.81 -10.62
C LEU A 19 -14.21 -8.03 -10.03
N PHE A 20 -14.19 -8.17 -8.69
CA PHE A 20 -13.63 -9.34 -8.00
C PHE A 20 -14.43 -10.62 -8.26
N SER A 21 -15.75 -10.54 -8.18
CA SER A 21 -16.63 -11.70 -8.39
C SER A 21 -16.58 -12.24 -9.81
N THR A 22 -16.25 -11.39 -10.79
CA THR A 22 -16.20 -11.75 -12.22
C THR A 22 -14.80 -12.02 -12.75
N ALA A 23 -13.75 -11.84 -11.92
CA ALA A 23 -12.36 -11.99 -12.32
C ALA A 23 -11.89 -13.44 -12.27
N SER A 24 -11.23 -13.91 -13.34
CA SER A 24 -10.50 -15.19 -13.36
C SER A 24 -9.25 -15.16 -12.46
N HIS A 25 -8.61 -13.99 -12.34
CA HIS A 25 -7.47 -13.76 -11.45
C HIS A 25 -7.75 -12.47 -10.67
N LYS A 26 -7.76 -12.57 -9.35
CA LYS A 26 -8.07 -11.43 -8.48
C LYS A 26 -6.98 -10.34 -8.58
N PRO A 27 -7.34 -9.08 -8.80
CA PRO A 27 -6.37 -7.98 -8.82
C PRO A 27 -5.78 -7.73 -7.42
N ALA A 28 -4.61 -7.06 -7.36
CA ALA A 28 -3.97 -6.70 -6.11
C ALA A 28 -4.81 -5.69 -5.33
N LEU A 29 -5.20 -6.06 -4.09
CA LEU A 29 -6.04 -5.22 -3.22
C LEU A 29 -5.27 -4.07 -2.57
N SER A 30 -3.96 -4.21 -2.36
CA SER A 30 -3.15 -3.22 -1.65
C SER A 30 -3.18 -1.84 -2.32
N ILE A 31 -3.11 -1.79 -3.65
CA ILE A 31 -3.19 -0.55 -4.43
C ILE A 31 -4.57 0.11 -4.25
N GLN A 32 -5.65 -0.66 -4.34
CA GLN A 32 -7.01 -0.16 -4.13
C GLN A 32 -7.18 0.41 -2.72
N LYS A 33 -6.68 -0.29 -1.70
CA LYS A 33 -6.76 0.13 -0.29
C LYS A 33 -6.04 1.46 -0.05
N PHE A 34 -4.81 1.61 -0.57
CA PHE A 34 -4.04 2.85 -0.42
C PHE A 34 -4.76 4.06 -1.01
N HIS A 35 -5.18 3.96 -2.28
CA HIS A 35 -5.87 5.05 -2.96
C HIS A 35 -7.24 5.34 -2.34
N ARG A 36 -7.99 4.31 -1.94
CA ARG A 36 -9.29 4.46 -1.28
C ARG A 36 -9.15 5.25 0.02
N LEU A 37 -8.26 4.85 0.90
CA LEU A 37 -8.06 5.53 2.19
C LEU A 37 -7.67 7.00 1.99
N LEU A 38 -6.79 7.31 1.03
CA LEU A 38 -6.40 8.70 0.79
C LEU A 38 -7.57 9.54 0.26
N VAL A 39 -8.37 9.00 -0.66
CA VAL A 39 -9.53 9.71 -1.23
C VAL A 39 -10.63 9.87 -0.17
N GLU A 40 -10.88 8.85 0.66
CA GLU A 40 -11.77 8.94 1.83
C GLU A 40 -11.27 10.00 2.83
N GLY A 41 -9.96 10.07 3.07
CA GLY A 41 -9.37 11.12 3.90
C GLY A 41 -9.64 12.54 3.35
N PHE A 42 -9.55 12.75 2.03
CA PHE A 42 -9.97 14.02 1.43
C PHE A 42 -11.46 14.30 1.63
N ALA A 43 -12.32 13.31 1.47
CA ALA A 43 -13.76 13.47 1.64
C ALA A 43 -14.14 13.85 3.09
N MET A 44 -13.35 13.43 4.08
CA MET A 44 -13.53 13.85 5.48
C MET A 44 -13.19 15.34 5.71
N HIS A 45 -12.48 15.98 4.80
CA HIS A 45 -12.19 17.42 4.81
C HIS A 45 -13.14 18.23 3.92
N LYS A 46 -14.44 17.87 3.90
CA LYS A 46 -15.46 18.42 2.99
C LYS A 46 -15.62 19.94 3.02
N ASP A 47 -15.27 20.59 4.12
CA ASP A 47 -15.34 22.06 4.24
C ASP A 47 -14.19 22.75 3.50
N THR A 48 -13.07 22.05 3.27
CA THR A 48 -11.87 22.59 2.66
C THR A 48 -11.64 22.07 1.25
N CYS A 49 -12.08 20.85 0.92
CA CYS A 49 -11.90 20.26 -0.39
C CYS A 49 -13.09 19.42 -0.86
N ALA A 50 -13.21 19.28 -2.19
CA ALA A 50 -14.10 18.33 -2.85
C ALA A 50 -13.28 17.43 -3.77
N VAL A 51 -13.45 16.12 -3.64
CA VAL A 51 -12.71 15.11 -4.40
C VAL A 51 -13.64 14.35 -5.33
N GLN A 52 -13.16 14.09 -6.54
CA GLN A 52 -13.76 13.14 -7.46
C GLN A 52 -12.66 12.34 -8.16
N THR A 53 -12.95 11.12 -8.56
CA THR A 53 -11.99 10.27 -9.25
C THR A 53 -12.17 10.33 -10.76
N LEU A 54 -11.09 10.05 -11.47
CA LEU A 54 -11.08 9.65 -12.87
C LEU A 54 -10.28 8.37 -12.97
N SER A 55 -10.97 7.25 -13.16
CA SER A 55 -10.38 5.93 -12.95
C SER A 55 -10.34 5.11 -14.26
N ALA A 56 -9.16 4.56 -14.55
CA ALA A 56 -9.05 3.47 -15.52
C ALA A 56 -9.60 2.19 -14.89
N ILE A 57 -10.49 1.49 -15.59
CA ILE A 57 -11.07 0.24 -15.09
C ILE A 57 -9.95 -0.82 -15.02
N PRO A 58 -9.69 -1.44 -13.84
CA PRO A 58 -8.57 -2.36 -13.62
C PRO A 58 -8.84 -3.77 -14.17
N VAL A 59 -9.18 -3.86 -15.46
CA VAL A 59 -9.43 -5.13 -16.15
C VAL A 59 -8.30 -5.42 -17.15
N THR A 60 -7.98 -6.68 -17.34
CA THR A 60 -7.01 -7.15 -18.34
C THR A 60 -7.59 -8.35 -19.09
N PRO A 61 -7.12 -8.67 -20.30
CA PRO A 61 -7.57 -9.87 -21.02
C PRO A 61 -7.34 -11.16 -20.22
N ALA A 62 -6.35 -11.20 -19.35
CA ALA A 62 -6.09 -12.35 -18.47
C ALA A 62 -7.08 -12.42 -17.30
N SER A 63 -7.51 -11.28 -16.76
CA SER A 63 -8.42 -11.25 -15.60
C SER A 63 -9.90 -11.32 -15.98
N HIS A 64 -10.27 -10.80 -17.16
CA HIS A 64 -11.68 -10.72 -17.59
C HIS A 64 -11.84 -11.01 -19.08
N LYS A 65 -12.73 -11.92 -19.42
CA LYS A 65 -13.03 -12.27 -20.83
C LYS A 65 -13.84 -11.20 -21.60
N ARG A 66 -14.63 -10.40 -20.87
CA ARG A 66 -15.44 -9.33 -21.45
C ARG A 66 -14.55 -8.30 -22.14
N ARG A 67 -14.88 -7.93 -23.38
CA ARG A 67 -14.08 -7.00 -24.19
C ARG A 67 -14.45 -5.54 -23.97
N LEU A 68 -15.74 -5.21 -23.90
CA LEU A 68 -16.20 -3.82 -23.75
C LEU A 68 -16.59 -3.56 -22.30
N TRP A 69 -15.97 -2.52 -21.72
CA TRP A 69 -16.23 -2.07 -20.35
C TRP A 69 -16.69 -0.62 -20.35
N ARG A 70 -17.90 -0.42 -19.88
CA ARG A 70 -18.47 0.89 -19.56
C ARG A 70 -19.17 0.77 -18.23
N LEU A 71 -18.70 1.55 -17.26
CA LEU A 71 -19.28 1.60 -15.91
C LEU A 71 -19.94 2.97 -15.73
N PRO A 72 -21.11 3.03 -15.10
CA PRO A 72 -21.72 4.30 -14.70
C PRO A 72 -20.85 5.00 -13.66
N SER A 73 -21.02 6.32 -13.53
CA SER A 73 -20.46 7.02 -12.36
C SER A 73 -21.18 6.54 -11.11
N ASP A 74 -20.42 6.41 -10.02
CA ASP A 74 -20.90 5.93 -8.73
C ASP A 74 -20.61 6.95 -7.63
N MET A 75 -21.37 6.91 -6.54
CA MET A 75 -21.19 7.77 -5.36
C MET A 75 -21.03 6.88 -4.12
N ALA A 76 -19.94 7.04 -3.40
CA ALA A 76 -19.71 6.40 -2.12
C ALA A 76 -18.91 7.32 -1.22
N CYS A 77 -19.28 7.45 0.07
CA CYS A 77 -18.58 8.27 1.07
C CYS A 77 -18.32 9.72 0.61
N ASP A 78 -19.30 10.38 0.01
CA ASP A 78 -19.22 11.75 -0.56
C ASP A 78 -18.17 11.88 -1.72
N ILE A 79 -17.73 10.76 -2.28
CA ILE A 79 -16.77 10.70 -3.38
C ILE A 79 -17.52 10.32 -4.67
N LYS A 80 -17.32 11.12 -5.73
CA LYS A 80 -17.81 10.78 -7.05
C LYS A 80 -16.77 9.98 -7.82
N TYR A 81 -17.08 8.70 -8.09
CA TYR A 81 -16.26 7.82 -8.90
C TYR A 81 -16.66 7.92 -10.38
N ASN A 82 -15.70 8.31 -11.22
CA ASN A 82 -15.92 8.39 -12.67
C ASN A 82 -14.96 7.42 -13.36
N TYR A 83 -15.50 6.58 -14.22
CA TYR A 83 -14.73 5.57 -14.96
C TYR A 83 -14.49 5.98 -16.42
N VAL A 84 -13.36 5.57 -16.95
CA VAL A 84 -13.01 5.71 -18.35
C VAL A 84 -13.46 4.45 -19.07
N PRO A 85 -14.43 4.53 -20.02
CA PRO A 85 -14.81 3.39 -20.84
C PRO A 85 -13.61 2.83 -21.59
N THR A 86 -13.53 1.51 -21.73
CA THR A 86 -12.37 0.89 -22.35
C THR A 86 -12.71 -0.40 -23.11
N ILE A 87 -11.89 -0.70 -24.11
CA ILE A 87 -11.89 -1.99 -24.80
C ILE A 87 -10.75 -2.82 -24.22
N ASN A 88 -11.07 -3.96 -23.62
CA ASN A 88 -10.11 -4.84 -22.93
C ASN A 88 -9.28 -5.66 -23.93
N LEU A 89 -8.53 -4.96 -24.79
CA LEU A 89 -7.58 -5.52 -25.74
C LEU A 89 -6.21 -4.86 -25.52
N PRO A 90 -5.11 -5.61 -25.68
CA PRO A 90 -3.75 -5.05 -25.55
C PRO A 90 -3.60 -3.84 -26.51
N ILE A 91 -2.84 -2.83 -26.10
CA ILE A 91 -2.57 -1.58 -26.86
C ILE A 91 -3.82 -0.71 -27.01
N MET A 92 -4.93 -1.21 -27.59
CA MET A 92 -6.18 -0.44 -27.79
C MET A 92 -6.75 0.09 -26.48
N LYS A 93 -6.68 -0.71 -25.40
CA LYS A 93 -7.08 -0.28 -24.05
C LYS A 93 -6.34 1.00 -23.65
N ASN A 94 -5.02 0.98 -23.76
CA ASN A 94 -4.18 2.08 -23.30
C ASN A 94 -4.40 3.34 -24.13
N LEU A 95 -4.55 3.21 -25.45
CA LEU A 95 -4.82 4.33 -26.36
C LEU A 95 -6.20 4.95 -26.08
N LEU A 96 -7.23 4.11 -25.95
CA LEU A 96 -8.59 4.59 -25.69
C LEU A 96 -8.70 5.27 -24.31
N VAL A 97 -8.07 4.67 -23.27
CA VAL A 97 -8.00 5.28 -21.95
C VAL A 97 -7.30 6.62 -22.02
N PHE A 98 -6.18 6.73 -22.73
CA PHE A 98 -5.46 7.99 -22.89
C PHE A 98 -6.36 9.07 -23.54
N ILE A 99 -6.96 8.78 -24.68
CA ILE A 99 -7.78 9.76 -25.43
C ILE A 99 -8.97 10.24 -24.59
N ILE A 100 -9.74 9.31 -24.01
CA ILE A 100 -10.95 9.67 -23.26
C ILE A 100 -10.59 10.40 -21.97
N ALA A 101 -9.55 9.94 -21.24
CA ALA A 101 -9.11 10.60 -20.02
C ALA A 101 -8.58 12.02 -20.30
N PHE A 102 -7.86 12.22 -21.40
CA PHE A 102 -7.38 13.53 -21.82
C PHE A 102 -8.53 14.53 -21.97
N PHE A 103 -9.56 14.20 -22.74
CA PHE A 103 -10.70 15.10 -22.92
C PHE A 103 -11.49 15.30 -21.62
N LYS A 104 -11.69 14.25 -20.81
CA LYS A 104 -12.35 14.38 -19.52
C LYS A 104 -11.56 15.28 -18.57
N ALA A 105 -10.23 15.17 -18.53
CA ALA A 105 -9.37 16.00 -17.69
C ALA A 105 -9.35 17.46 -18.17
N ILE A 106 -9.30 17.74 -19.48
CA ILE A 106 -9.44 19.09 -20.05
C ILE A 106 -10.77 19.72 -19.64
N LEU A 107 -11.88 19.02 -19.90
CA LEU A 107 -13.21 19.51 -19.56
C LEU A 107 -13.35 19.80 -18.07
N TRP A 108 -12.79 18.93 -17.22
CA TRP A 108 -12.79 19.16 -15.78
C TRP A 108 -11.95 20.39 -15.41
N SER A 109 -10.77 20.52 -15.98
CA SER A 109 -9.85 21.64 -15.72
C SER A 109 -10.44 22.99 -16.10
N LEU A 110 -11.21 23.06 -17.19
CA LEU A 110 -11.80 24.30 -17.70
C LEU A 110 -13.12 24.68 -17.01
N ARG A 111 -13.92 23.71 -16.52
CA ARG A 111 -15.24 23.98 -15.91
C ARG A 111 -15.13 24.71 -14.59
N GLY A 112 -15.75 25.89 -14.45
CA GLY A 112 -15.89 26.62 -13.15
C GLY A 112 -14.61 27.28 -12.64
N GLY A 113 -13.71 27.69 -13.54
CA GLY A 113 -12.47 28.41 -13.22
C GLY A 113 -11.30 27.49 -12.81
N ARG A 114 -10.09 28.03 -12.85
CA ARG A 114 -8.84 27.28 -12.60
C ARG A 114 -8.34 27.37 -11.17
N LYS A 115 -8.75 28.42 -10.45
CA LYS A 115 -8.30 28.63 -9.06
C LYS A 115 -8.74 27.46 -8.18
N ASN A 116 -7.86 27.01 -7.31
CA ASN A 116 -8.08 25.94 -6.34
C ASN A 116 -8.33 24.54 -6.96
N LYS A 117 -7.85 24.28 -8.17
CA LYS A 117 -7.93 22.96 -8.82
C LYS A 117 -6.58 22.28 -8.85
N ILE A 118 -6.56 21.02 -8.44
CA ILE A 118 -5.36 20.17 -8.47
C ILE A 118 -5.74 18.80 -8.99
N VAL A 119 -4.88 18.26 -9.83
CA VAL A 119 -4.97 16.88 -10.32
C VAL A 119 -3.91 16.05 -9.61
N ILE A 120 -4.31 14.96 -8.97
CA ILE A 120 -3.40 14.00 -8.36
C ILE A 120 -3.36 12.76 -9.27
N CYS A 121 -2.17 12.33 -9.67
CA CYS A 121 -2.00 11.20 -10.58
C CYS A 121 -1.20 10.07 -9.92
N ASP A 122 -1.76 8.87 -9.94
CA ASP A 122 -1.00 7.65 -9.69
C ASP A 122 -0.17 7.29 -10.94
N ILE A 123 1.14 7.50 -10.87
CA ILE A 123 2.04 7.35 -12.03
C ILE A 123 2.15 5.92 -12.55
N LEU A 124 1.81 4.92 -11.75
CA LEU A 124 1.85 3.52 -12.18
C LEU A 124 0.78 3.20 -13.24
N ASN A 125 -0.29 3.99 -13.29
CA ASN A 125 -1.31 3.94 -14.33
C ASN A 125 -0.94 4.88 -15.51
N VAL A 126 0.13 4.55 -16.23
CA VAL A 126 0.82 5.42 -17.20
C VAL A 126 -0.13 6.09 -18.20
N SER A 127 -1.04 5.34 -18.82
CA SER A 127 -1.91 5.89 -19.90
C SER A 127 -2.83 6.99 -19.40
N ILE A 128 -3.51 6.78 -18.28
CA ILE A 128 -4.46 7.76 -17.74
C ILE A 128 -3.72 8.94 -17.09
N SER A 129 -2.58 8.69 -16.44
CA SER A 129 -1.78 9.71 -15.79
C SER A 129 -1.07 10.62 -16.81
N ALA A 130 -0.56 10.05 -17.91
CA ALA A 130 -0.01 10.82 -19.03
C ALA A 130 -1.06 11.73 -19.67
N ALA A 131 -2.26 11.19 -19.90
CA ALA A 131 -3.38 11.95 -20.44
C ALA A 131 -3.77 13.14 -19.55
N ALA A 132 -3.89 12.89 -18.25
CA ALA A 132 -4.22 13.92 -17.25
C ALA A 132 -3.11 14.97 -17.13
N LEU A 133 -1.84 14.55 -17.10
CA LEU A 133 -0.70 15.46 -17.05
C LEU A 133 -0.66 16.37 -18.29
N LEU A 134 -0.83 15.82 -19.48
CA LEU A 134 -0.89 16.60 -20.72
C LEU A 134 -2.04 17.61 -20.70
N ALA A 135 -3.23 17.19 -20.25
CA ALA A 135 -4.37 18.08 -20.06
C ALA A 135 -4.05 19.22 -19.06
N CYS A 136 -3.37 18.91 -17.96
CA CYS A 136 -2.94 19.90 -16.97
C CYS A 136 -1.96 20.91 -17.56
N LYS A 137 -0.96 20.46 -18.33
CA LYS A 137 0.00 21.38 -19.01
C LYS A 137 -0.72 22.31 -19.98
N LEU A 138 -1.66 21.83 -20.79
CA LEU A 138 -2.42 22.66 -21.74
C LEU A 138 -3.38 23.63 -21.04
N THR A 139 -3.95 23.24 -19.93
CA THR A 139 -4.91 24.08 -19.18
C THR A 139 -4.25 24.89 -18.07
N ARG A 140 -2.94 24.73 -17.84
CA ARG A 140 -2.20 25.34 -16.72
C ARG A 140 -2.81 25.00 -15.35
N THR A 141 -3.38 23.81 -15.22
CA THR A 141 -3.85 23.25 -13.95
C THR A 141 -2.68 22.53 -13.27
N LYS A 142 -2.54 22.65 -11.97
CA LYS A 142 -1.45 21.99 -11.23
C LYS A 142 -1.65 20.47 -11.15
N ALA A 143 -0.56 19.73 -11.30
CA ALA A 143 -0.54 18.27 -11.27
C ALA A 143 0.49 17.75 -10.27
N VAL A 144 0.06 16.89 -9.35
CA VAL A 144 0.90 16.23 -8.33
C VAL A 144 0.94 14.74 -8.60
N ALA A 145 2.12 14.15 -8.55
CA ALA A 145 2.32 12.71 -8.72
C ALA A 145 2.31 11.97 -7.38
N ILE A 146 1.60 10.84 -7.33
CA ILE A 146 1.82 9.83 -6.29
C ILE A 146 2.74 8.76 -6.87
N VAL A 147 3.84 8.50 -6.18
CA VAL A 147 4.86 7.51 -6.56
C VAL A 147 4.95 6.46 -5.48
N THR A 148 4.24 5.36 -5.65
CA THR A 148 4.24 4.24 -4.69
C THR A 148 5.31 3.20 -4.98
N ASP A 149 5.83 3.18 -6.21
CA ASP A 149 6.90 2.29 -6.65
C ASP A 149 7.73 2.96 -7.75
N LEU A 150 9.01 2.61 -7.82
CA LEU A 150 9.86 3.03 -8.93
C LEU A 150 9.75 2.01 -10.09
N PRO A 151 9.48 2.45 -11.33
CA PRO A 151 9.22 1.56 -12.46
C PRO A 151 10.33 0.52 -12.74
N ASN A 152 11.58 0.84 -12.41
CA ASN A 152 12.74 -0.02 -12.63
C ASN A 152 12.96 -1.04 -11.51
N LEU A 153 12.36 -0.83 -10.33
CA LEU A 153 12.57 -1.65 -9.12
C LEU A 153 11.35 -2.51 -8.78
N MET A 154 10.28 -2.47 -9.58
CA MET A 154 9.08 -3.28 -9.34
C MET A 154 9.44 -4.78 -9.33
N ILE A 155 9.11 -5.43 -8.21
CA ILE A 155 9.29 -6.87 -8.00
C ILE A 155 8.46 -7.62 -9.04
N GLY A 156 9.08 -8.41 -9.87
CA GLY A 156 8.44 -9.13 -11.00
C GLY A 156 8.76 -8.55 -12.37
N GLY A 157 9.27 -7.32 -12.45
CA GLY A 157 9.74 -6.71 -13.70
C GLY A 157 11.13 -7.14 -14.14
N LEU A 158 11.92 -7.77 -13.31
CA LEU A 158 13.35 -8.11 -13.57
C LEU A 158 13.57 -9.24 -14.60
N ARG A 159 12.57 -10.06 -14.90
CA ARG A 159 12.75 -11.26 -15.73
C ARG A 159 12.50 -11.12 -17.25
N GLN A 160 11.95 -9.99 -17.74
CA GLN A 160 11.69 -9.83 -19.18
C GLN A 160 12.26 -8.52 -19.73
N GLY A 161 13.53 -8.55 -20.13
CA GLY A 161 14.30 -7.43 -20.66
C GLY A 161 14.11 -7.13 -22.16
N GLY A 162 12.87 -6.98 -22.67
CA GLY A 162 12.60 -6.66 -24.07
C GLY A 162 12.54 -5.14 -24.35
N LEU A 163 12.62 -4.76 -25.64
CA LEU A 163 12.54 -3.36 -26.11
C LEU A 163 11.29 -2.64 -25.59
N LYS A 164 10.14 -3.32 -25.54
CA LYS A 164 8.87 -2.78 -25.02
C LYS A 164 9.01 -2.28 -23.58
N ARG A 165 9.76 -2.96 -22.73
CA ARG A 165 10.00 -2.57 -21.34
C ARG A 165 10.90 -1.34 -21.24
N LYS A 166 11.99 -1.31 -22.06
CA LYS A 166 12.87 -0.12 -22.10
C LYS A 166 12.08 1.13 -22.50
N VAL A 167 11.22 1.01 -23.50
CA VAL A 167 10.34 2.12 -23.95
C VAL A 167 9.35 2.50 -22.84
N HIS A 168 8.68 1.55 -22.23
CA HIS A 168 7.74 1.81 -21.13
C HIS A 168 8.42 2.53 -19.96
N ASN A 169 9.58 2.04 -19.50
CA ASN A 169 10.31 2.65 -18.39
C ASN A 169 10.79 4.07 -18.75
N ARG A 170 11.26 4.28 -19.99
CA ARG A 170 11.69 5.60 -20.46
C ARG A 170 10.54 6.60 -20.52
N LEU A 171 9.37 6.16 -20.98
CA LEU A 171 8.16 6.98 -20.97
C LEU A 171 7.68 7.31 -19.56
N THR A 172 7.66 6.32 -18.67
CA THR A 172 7.24 6.52 -17.28
C THR A 172 8.19 7.45 -16.54
N SER A 173 9.52 7.30 -16.73
CA SER A 173 10.50 8.20 -16.15
C SER A 173 10.36 9.63 -16.71
N ALA A 174 10.17 9.78 -18.02
CA ALA A 174 9.97 11.08 -18.63
C ALA A 174 8.69 11.78 -18.13
N LEU A 175 7.61 11.03 -17.94
CA LEU A 175 6.38 11.56 -17.34
C LEU A 175 6.60 11.98 -15.89
N MET A 176 7.32 11.16 -15.12
CA MET A 176 7.56 11.35 -13.69
C MET A 176 8.23 12.70 -13.38
N PHE A 177 9.12 13.20 -14.22
CA PHE A 177 9.83 14.47 -13.99
C PHE A 177 9.02 15.74 -14.33
N ASN A 178 7.82 15.60 -14.90
CA ASN A 178 7.03 16.72 -15.42
C ASN A 178 5.90 17.20 -14.52
N TYR A 179 5.77 16.65 -13.30
CA TYR A 179 4.78 17.09 -12.33
C TYR A 179 5.22 18.37 -11.59
N ASP A 180 4.26 19.04 -10.99
CA ASP A 180 4.49 20.27 -10.24
C ASP A 180 4.80 19.99 -8.75
N GLY A 181 4.54 18.77 -8.27
CA GLY A 181 4.85 18.32 -6.92
C GLY A 181 4.72 16.80 -6.80
N TYR A 182 5.17 16.25 -5.67
CA TYR A 182 5.27 14.80 -5.47
C TYR A 182 4.77 14.35 -4.10
N ILE A 183 4.11 13.19 -4.07
CA ILE A 183 3.82 12.41 -2.87
C ILE A 183 4.60 11.11 -3.01
N LEU A 184 5.57 10.89 -2.12
CA LEU A 184 6.57 9.82 -2.19
C LEU A 184 6.47 8.94 -0.95
N LEU A 185 6.83 7.65 -1.05
CA LEU A 185 6.82 6.76 0.11
C LEU A 185 8.04 6.93 1.01
N THR A 186 9.20 7.29 0.45
CA THR A 186 10.45 7.42 1.22
C THR A 186 11.25 8.62 0.75
N GLU A 187 12.12 9.14 1.63
CA GLU A 187 13.02 10.24 1.31
C GLU A 187 14.01 9.87 0.19
N GLN A 188 14.41 8.60 0.13
CA GLN A 188 15.30 8.11 -0.91
C GLN A 188 14.66 8.18 -2.31
N MET A 189 13.33 8.09 -2.40
CA MET A 189 12.62 8.31 -3.66
C MET A 189 12.77 9.74 -4.16
N ASN A 190 12.81 10.73 -3.26
CA ASN A 190 12.94 12.14 -3.63
C ASN A 190 14.20 12.38 -4.46
N GLN A 191 15.32 11.76 -4.10
CA GLN A 191 16.59 11.89 -4.82
C GLN A 191 16.52 11.35 -6.26
N VAL A 192 15.65 10.36 -6.51
CA VAL A 192 15.52 9.70 -7.83
C VAL A 192 14.46 10.37 -8.69
N VAL A 193 13.35 10.77 -8.07
CA VAL A 193 12.14 11.23 -8.77
C VAL A 193 12.11 12.74 -8.95
N ASN A 194 12.55 13.48 -7.94
CA ASN A 194 12.38 14.93 -7.87
C ASN A 194 13.63 15.70 -8.33
N VAL A 195 14.10 15.39 -9.52
CA VAL A 195 15.32 15.99 -10.11
C VAL A 195 15.27 17.51 -10.29
N HIS A 196 14.10 18.11 -10.20
CA HIS A 196 13.89 19.55 -10.35
C HIS A 196 13.53 20.27 -9.05
N SER A 197 13.75 19.62 -7.89
CA SER A 197 13.50 20.19 -6.55
C SER A 197 12.12 20.82 -6.40
N LYS A 198 11.09 20.14 -6.88
CA LYS A 198 9.69 20.57 -6.74
C LYS A 198 9.20 20.31 -5.31
N PRO A 199 8.13 20.99 -4.84
CA PRO A 199 7.49 20.66 -3.59
C PRO A 199 7.13 19.17 -3.49
N TYR A 200 7.39 18.56 -2.33
CA TYR A 200 7.09 17.14 -2.13
C TYR A 200 6.67 16.83 -0.69
N LEU A 201 6.03 15.70 -0.52
CA LEU A 201 5.61 15.17 0.76
C LEU A 201 6.01 13.70 0.87
N ILE A 202 6.65 13.33 1.98
CA ILE A 202 6.84 11.92 2.32
C ILE A 202 5.58 11.42 3.04
N MET A 203 4.98 10.40 2.43
CA MET A 203 3.81 9.69 2.94
C MET A 203 4.06 8.18 2.81
N GLU A 204 4.69 7.60 3.80
CA GLU A 204 5.16 6.22 3.83
C GLU A 204 4.00 5.23 3.67
N GLY A 205 2.86 5.62 4.18
CA GLY A 205 1.60 4.91 4.15
C GLY A 205 0.53 5.68 4.92
N LEU A 206 -0.62 5.05 5.04
CA LEU A 206 -1.73 5.60 5.81
C LEU A 206 -2.55 4.46 6.42
N VAL A 207 -3.16 4.75 7.56
CA VAL A 207 -4.06 3.84 8.27
C VAL A 207 -5.49 4.36 8.20
N ASP A 208 -6.44 3.44 8.23
CA ASP A 208 -7.86 3.77 8.32
C ASP A 208 -8.17 4.32 9.72
N VAL A 209 -8.66 5.55 9.80
CA VAL A 209 -9.04 6.17 11.07
C VAL A 209 -10.12 5.36 11.81
N ASN A 210 -10.97 4.63 11.09
CA ASN A 210 -12.01 3.78 11.67
C ASN A 210 -11.43 2.61 12.49
N MET A 211 -10.16 2.26 12.28
CA MET A 211 -9.46 1.26 13.13
C MET A 211 -9.24 1.74 14.57
N ALA A 212 -9.51 3.01 14.87
CA ALA A 212 -9.55 3.50 16.25
C ALA A 212 -10.57 2.71 17.10
N ALA A 213 -11.72 2.38 16.51
CA ALA A 213 -12.81 1.64 17.17
C ALA A 213 -12.56 0.12 17.24
N ALA A 214 -11.51 -0.40 16.63
CA ALA A 214 -11.22 -1.84 16.70
C ALA A 214 -10.74 -2.21 18.10
N ASP A 215 -11.50 -3.05 18.79
CA ASP A 215 -11.20 -3.52 20.12
C ASP A 215 -10.01 -4.50 20.10
N ASN A 216 -8.90 -4.07 20.67
CA ASN A 216 -7.78 -4.93 20.97
C ASN A 216 -7.59 -4.94 22.49
N LEU A 217 -8.25 -5.86 23.18
CA LEU A 217 -8.20 -5.99 24.63
C LEU A 217 -7.21 -7.06 25.03
N VAL A 218 -6.50 -6.84 26.14
CA VAL A 218 -5.55 -7.81 26.68
C VAL A 218 -6.23 -9.13 27.06
N THR A 219 -7.50 -9.07 27.46
CA THR A 219 -8.34 -10.23 27.79
C THR A 219 -8.68 -11.10 26.58
N ASN A 220 -8.69 -10.51 25.38
CA ASN A 220 -9.00 -11.20 24.12
C ASN A 220 -7.78 -11.82 23.43
N LYS A 221 -6.59 -11.64 24.02
CA LYS A 221 -5.39 -12.30 23.52
C LYS A 221 -5.44 -13.80 23.77
N SER A 222 -4.94 -14.57 22.81
CA SER A 222 -4.79 -16.01 22.97
C SER A 222 -4.05 -16.39 24.26
N PRO A 223 -4.41 -17.49 24.92
CA PRO A 223 -3.62 -18.06 26.00
C PRO A 223 -2.23 -18.52 25.51
N GLU A 224 -2.14 -18.97 24.26
CA GLU A 224 -0.87 -19.26 23.60
C GLU A 224 -0.24 -17.97 23.05
N LYS A 225 1.09 -17.90 23.07
CA LYS A 225 1.85 -16.79 22.50
C LYS A 225 1.97 -16.95 20.99
N ILE A 226 0.97 -16.46 20.26
CA ILE A 226 0.91 -16.56 18.80
C ILE A 226 1.76 -15.45 18.19
N VAL A 227 2.73 -15.83 17.37
CA VAL A 227 3.49 -14.97 16.46
C VAL A 227 2.86 -15.08 15.10
N ILE A 228 2.53 -13.95 14.46
CA ILE A 228 1.90 -13.95 13.12
C ILE A 228 2.79 -13.28 12.07
N TYR A 229 2.95 -13.95 10.95
CA TYR A 229 3.35 -13.37 9.67
C TYR A 229 2.20 -13.47 8.67
N ALA A 230 1.80 -12.34 8.09
CA ALA A 230 0.76 -12.31 7.06
C ALA A 230 1.26 -11.56 5.81
N GLY A 231 1.58 -12.29 4.75
CA GLY A 231 2.12 -11.72 3.54
C GLY A 231 2.58 -12.71 2.51
N GLY A 232 3.23 -12.21 1.46
CA GLY A 232 3.86 -13.10 0.49
C GLY A 232 4.99 -13.90 1.12
N ILE A 233 4.91 -15.23 1.05
CA ILE A 233 5.90 -16.14 1.64
C ILE A 233 7.04 -16.41 0.64
N TYR A 234 7.92 -15.41 0.51
CA TYR A 234 9.11 -15.45 -0.32
C TYR A 234 10.35 -15.41 0.55
N GLU A 235 11.40 -16.16 0.18
CA GLU A 235 12.66 -16.20 0.95
C GLU A 235 13.28 -14.80 1.10
N LYS A 236 13.27 -14.00 0.04
CA LYS A 236 13.73 -12.60 0.04
C LYS A 236 12.98 -11.66 1.00
N TYR A 237 11.81 -12.08 1.51
CA TYR A 237 11.09 -11.35 2.55
C TYR A 237 11.43 -11.81 3.96
N GLY A 238 12.47 -12.66 4.12
CA GLY A 238 12.99 -13.09 5.42
C GLY A 238 12.14 -14.16 6.12
N VAL A 239 11.13 -14.72 5.43
CA VAL A 239 10.19 -15.69 6.03
C VAL A 239 10.94 -16.95 6.47
N LYS A 240 11.88 -17.43 5.65
CA LYS A 240 12.72 -18.58 6.00
C LYS A 240 13.51 -18.34 7.30
N LYS A 241 14.18 -17.19 7.42
CA LYS A 241 14.92 -16.82 8.63
C LYS A 241 14.02 -16.76 9.86
N LEU A 242 12.78 -16.22 9.71
CA LEU A 242 11.80 -16.19 10.78
C LEU A 242 11.44 -17.60 11.25
N ILE A 243 11.17 -18.52 10.34
CA ILE A 243 10.82 -19.91 10.66
C ILE A 243 12.01 -20.60 11.36
N ASP A 244 13.21 -20.52 10.77
CA ASP A 244 14.43 -21.16 11.31
C ASP A 244 14.75 -20.61 12.72
N ALA A 245 14.55 -19.32 12.97
CA ALA A 245 14.73 -18.69 14.28
C ALA A 245 13.65 -19.12 15.30
N PHE A 246 12.39 -19.23 14.85
CA PHE A 246 11.29 -19.66 15.69
C PHE A 246 11.46 -21.12 16.16
N MET A 247 11.92 -22.01 15.29
CA MET A 247 12.18 -23.42 15.63
C MET A 247 13.21 -23.58 16.76
N GLN A 248 14.13 -22.63 16.94
CA GLN A 248 15.11 -22.63 18.04
C GLN A 248 14.51 -22.20 19.39
N LEU A 249 13.32 -21.57 19.41
CA LEU A 249 12.65 -21.16 20.63
C LEU A 249 12.15 -22.37 21.43
N LYS A 250 12.29 -22.28 22.74
CA LYS A 250 11.73 -23.27 23.67
C LYS A 250 10.42 -22.75 24.25
N GLY A 251 9.42 -23.60 24.38
CA GLY A 251 8.09 -23.29 24.93
C GLY A 251 7.00 -24.00 24.16
N GLN A 252 6.14 -24.74 24.88
CA GLN A 252 5.02 -25.48 24.30
C GLN A 252 3.80 -24.57 24.06
N ASP A 253 3.80 -23.38 24.65
CA ASP A 253 2.79 -22.33 24.51
C ASP A 253 3.04 -21.38 23.31
N LEU A 254 4.13 -21.57 22.57
CA LEU A 254 4.47 -20.75 21.41
C LEU A 254 3.80 -21.29 20.15
N ARG A 255 3.30 -20.41 19.27
CA ARG A 255 2.80 -20.75 17.94
C ARG A 255 3.31 -19.74 16.92
N LEU A 256 3.65 -20.22 15.73
CA LEU A 256 3.95 -19.39 14.55
C LEU A 256 2.86 -19.62 13.50
N HIS A 257 2.03 -18.61 13.25
CA HIS A 257 1.00 -18.64 12.25
C HIS A 257 1.44 -17.87 11.00
N ILE A 258 1.40 -18.52 9.85
CA ILE A 258 1.85 -17.96 8.57
C ILE A 258 0.66 -17.91 7.60
N TYR A 259 0.42 -16.74 7.01
CA TYR A 259 -0.64 -16.49 6.06
C TYR A 259 -0.09 -15.88 4.76
N GLY A 260 -0.63 -16.30 3.63
CA GLY A 260 -0.40 -15.71 2.31
C GLY A 260 0.24 -16.65 1.30
N PRO A 261 0.28 -16.24 0.02
CA PRO A 261 0.82 -17.03 -1.07
C PRO A 261 2.32 -16.80 -1.26
N GLY A 262 3.01 -17.72 -1.93
CA GLY A 262 4.40 -17.52 -2.35
C GLY A 262 5.14 -18.78 -2.72
N GLU A 263 6.41 -18.62 -3.10
CA GLU A 263 7.26 -19.72 -3.56
C GLU A 263 7.56 -20.78 -2.48
N MET A 264 7.48 -20.38 -1.19
CA MET A 264 7.73 -21.29 -0.06
C MET A 264 6.50 -22.13 0.33
N GLU A 265 5.35 -22.01 -0.35
CA GLU A 265 4.17 -22.84 -0.08
C GLU A 265 4.48 -24.34 -0.10
N LYS A 266 5.31 -24.73 -1.04
CA LYS A 266 5.76 -26.13 -1.21
C LYS A 266 6.62 -26.66 -0.06
N ASP A 267 7.27 -25.77 0.69
CA ASP A 267 8.19 -26.12 1.78
C ASP A 267 7.47 -26.10 3.15
N MET A 268 6.23 -25.53 3.22
CA MET A 268 5.48 -25.41 4.46
C MET A 268 5.13 -26.74 5.12
N PRO A 269 4.71 -27.80 4.38
CA PRO A 269 4.45 -29.11 4.98
C PRO A 269 5.67 -29.66 5.76
N ASP A 270 6.87 -29.54 5.22
CA ASP A 270 8.09 -30.03 5.84
C ASP A 270 8.41 -29.26 7.15
N TYR A 271 8.15 -27.93 7.17
CA TYR A 271 8.32 -27.13 8.39
C TYR A 271 7.30 -27.51 9.47
N MET A 272 6.05 -27.74 9.08
CA MET A 272 4.98 -28.16 10.00
C MET A 272 5.22 -29.57 10.58
N GLU A 273 5.83 -30.49 9.81
CA GLU A 273 6.22 -31.81 10.29
C GLU A 273 7.39 -31.73 11.28
N LYS A 274 8.39 -30.87 11.01
CA LYS A 274 9.55 -30.68 11.87
C LYS A 274 9.21 -29.99 13.20
N ASP A 275 8.25 -29.09 13.20
CA ASP A 275 7.83 -28.35 14.39
C ASP A 275 6.31 -28.09 14.36
N SER A 276 5.57 -28.85 15.16
CA SER A 276 4.09 -28.79 15.22
C SER A 276 3.54 -27.44 15.72
N ARG A 277 4.40 -26.55 16.22
CA ARG A 277 4.04 -25.19 16.63
C ARG A 277 3.90 -24.25 15.44
N ILE A 278 4.36 -24.63 14.25
CA ILE A 278 4.26 -23.87 13.01
C ILE A 278 2.99 -24.24 12.29
N MET A 279 2.19 -23.27 11.90
CA MET A 279 0.92 -23.47 11.19
C MET A 279 0.86 -22.56 9.96
N TYR A 280 0.65 -23.15 8.79
CA TYR A 280 0.43 -22.43 7.54
C TYR A 280 -1.04 -22.51 7.12
N PHE A 281 -1.64 -21.34 6.88
CA PHE A 281 -3.08 -21.21 6.58
C PHE A 281 -3.36 -20.85 5.12
N GLY A 282 -2.32 -20.64 4.29
CA GLY A 282 -2.51 -20.20 2.92
C GLY A 282 -3.10 -18.81 2.80
N VAL A 283 -3.90 -18.60 1.77
CA VAL A 283 -4.57 -17.33 1.48
C VAL A 283 -5.93 -17.31 2.16
N VAL A 284 -6.07 -16.42 3.13
CA VAL A 284 -7.29 -16.24 3.93
C VAL A 284 -7.87 -14.82 3.69
N ALA A 285 -9.16 -14.65 3.91
CA ALA A 285 -9.82 -13.35 3.79
C ALA A 285 -9.21 -12.31 4.76
N ASN A 286 -9.02 -11.06 4.29
CA ASN A 286 -8.30 -10.06 5.06
C ASN A 286 -8.94 -9.76 6.43
N ASN A 287 -10.27 -9.73 6.51
CA ASN A 287 -10.99 -9.52 7.77
C ASN A 287 -10.70 -10.63 8.80
N GLU A 288 -10.57 -11.87 8.35
CA GLU A 288 -10.23 -13.02 9.21
C GLU A 288 -8.80 -12.90 9.72
N VAL A 289 -7.84 -12.54 8.84
CA VAL A 289 -6.44 -12.30 9.24
C VAL A 289 -6.37 -11.18 10.29
N VAL A 290 -7.11 -10.09 10.10
CA VAL A 290 -7.16 -8.97 11.06
C VAL A 290 -7.65 -9.44 12.43
N GLN A 291 -8.69 -10.28 12.50
CA GLN A 291 -9.17 -10.84 13.78
C GLN A 291 -8.08 -11.69 14.48
N LYS A 292 -7.32 -12.48 13.72
CA LYS A 292 -6.19 -13.24 14.27
C LYS A 292 -5.06 -12.34 14.76
N GLN A 293 -4.78 -11.25 14.04
CA GLN A 293 -3.79 -10.25 14.45
C GLN A 293 -4.14 -9.61 15.82
N LEU A 294 -5.42 -9.31 16.06
CA LEU A 294 -5.89 -8.76 17.34
C LEU A 294 -5.67 -9.74 18.51
N GLN A 295 -5.73 -11.04 18.27
CA GLN A 295 -5.56 -12.09 19.26
C GLN A 295 -4.08 -12.50 19.49
N ALA A 296 -3.18 -12.12 18.57
CA ALA A 296 -1.78 -12.49 18.62
C ALA A 296 -0.99 -11.78 19.72
N ALA A 297 0.12 -12.39 20.14
CA ALA A 297 1.11 -11.80 21.05
C ALA A 297 2.08 -10.88 20.30
N LEU A 298 2.45 -11.22 19.05
CA LEU A 298 3.41 -10.48 18.25
C LEU A 298 3.09 -10.63 16.75
N LEU A 299 3.21 -9.55 16.02
CA LEU A 299 3.17 -9.55 14.55
C LEU A 299 4.59 -9.31 14.02
N VAL A 300 4.97 -10.01 12.96
CA VAL A 300 6.36 -9.96 12.47
C VAL A 300 6.40 -9.59 10.98
N ASN A 301 7.27 -8.64 10.65
CA ASN A 301 7.63 -8.33 9.26
C ASN A 301 9.17 -8.45 9.10
N PRO A 302 9.67 -9.65 8.74
CA PRO A 302 11.09 -9.97 8.76
C PRO A 302 11.82 -9.59 7.48
N ARG A 303 11.32 -8.60 6.72
CA ARG A 303 11.86 -8.20 5.42
C ARG A 303 13.32 -7.76 5.55
N SER A 304 14.21 -8.31 4.71
CA SER A 304 15.64 -7.99 4.79
C SER A 304 15.91 -6.53 4.39
N SER A 305 16.75 -5.83 5.17
CA SER A 305 17.14 -4.44 4.94
C SER A 305 18.18 -4.29 3.82
N ILE A 306 18.90 -5.36 3.46
CA ILE A 306 19.95 -5.33 2.42
C ILE A 306 19.38 -5.28 1.00
N GLU A 307 18.11 -5.60 0.81
CA GLU A 307 17.47 -5.59 -0.49
C GLU A 307 17.31 -4.15 -0.99
N GLU A 308 17.84 -3.84 -2.17
CA GLU A 308 17.86 -2.46 -2.71
C GLU A 308 16.48 -1.80 -2.77
N PHE A 309 15.44 -2.55 -3.11
CA PHE A 309 14.09 -2.01 -3.20
C PHE A 309 13.54 -1.50 -1.86
N THR A 310 14.10 -1.93 -0.72
CA THR A 310 13.65 -1.50 0.62
C THR A 310 14.01 -0.05 0.93
N LYS A 311 14.94 0.55 0.19
CA LYS A 311 15.23 1.99 0.24
C LYS A 311 14.06 2.82 -0.31
N TYR A 312 13.31 2.27 -1.26
CA TYR A 312 12.27 2.96 -2.01
C TYR A 312 10.87 2.45 -1.71
N SER A 313 10.70 1.69 -0.65
CA SER A 313 9.40 1.17 -0.25
C SER A 313 9.24 1.16 1.27
N PHE A 314 8.04 1.45 1.72
CA PHE A 314 7.63 1.24 3.10
C PHE A 314 6.62 0.09 3.15
N PRO A 315 6.79 -0.93 4.00
CA PRO A 315 5.86 -2.04 4.07
C PRO A 315 4.50 -1.62 4.60
N SER A 316 3.47 -1.65 3.78
CA SER A 316 2.08 -1.37 4.20
C SER A 316 1.63 -2.24 5.38
N LYS A 317 2.22 -3.43 5.54
CA LYS A 317 1.99 -4.32 6.67
C LYS A 317 2.38 -3.72 8.01
N ASN A 318 3.46 -2.94 8.08
CA ASN A 318 3.85 -2.28 9.32
C ASN A 318 2.74 -1.34 9.78
N MET A 319 2.10 -0.59 8.86
CA MET A 319 0.94 0.25 9.17
C MET A 319 -0.26 -0.57 9.67
N GLU A 320 -0.58 -1.67 8.98
CA GLU A 320 -1.69 -2.55 9.37
C GLU A 320 -1.46 -3.19 10.74
N TYR A 321 -0.22 -3.61 11.01
CA TYR A 321 0.15 -4.22 12.28
C TYR A 321 0.11 -3.21 13.42
N MET A 322 0.71 -2.03 13.23
CA MET A 322 0.70 -0.98 14.25
C MET A 322 -0.74 -0.53 14.58
N VAL A 323 -1.59 -0.32 13.58
CA VAL A 323 -2.97 0.13 13.83
C VAL A 323 -3.85 -0.93 14.47
N SER A 324 -3.47 -2.22 14.39
CA SER A 324 -4.15 -3.28 15.14
C SER A 324 -3.98 -3.15 16.65
N GLY A 325 -2.91 -2.49 17.12
CA GLY A 325 -2.54 -2.40 18.54
C GLY A 325 -1.86 -3.66 19.07
N THR A 326 -1.52 -4.61 18.22
CA THR A 326 -0.67 -5.74 18.56
C THR A 326 0.79 -5.35 18.27
N PRO A 327 1.74 -5.64 19.19
CA PRO A 327 3.12 -5.25 18.99
C PRO A 327 3.71 -5.86 17.71
N ILE A 328 4.60 -5.12 17.07
CA ILE A 328 5.27 -5.53 15.84
C ILE A 328 6.77 -5.66 16.05
N ALA A 329 7.38 -6.71 15.48
CA ALA A 329 8.80 -6.82 15.25
C ALA A 329 9.11 -6.73 13.75
N THR A 330 10.05 -5.88 13.38
CA THR A 330 10.45 -5.65 11.98
C THR A 330 11.95 -5.37 11.89
N THR A 331 12.53 -5.39 10.71
CA THR A 331 13.92 -4.97 10.47
C THR A 331 14.01 -3.45 10.34
N PRO A 332 15.17 -2.83 10.62
CA PRO A 332 15.40 -1.40 10.43
C PRO A 332 15.56 -1.08 8.94
N LEU A 333 14.45 -1.08 8.19
CA LEU A 333 14.47 -0.87 6.75
C LEU A 333 14.98 0.54 6.41
N PRO A 334 15.83 0.71 5.38
CA PRO A 334 16.35 2.01 4.96
C PRO A 334 15.27 3.05 4.59
N GLY A 335 14.10 2.59 4.14
CA GLY A 335 12.96 3.47 3.83
C GLY A 335 12.06 3.77 5.03
N MET A 336 12.36 3.25 6.23
CA MET A 336 11.56 3.48 7.44
C MET A 336 12.11 4.67 8.23
N PRO A 337 11.33 5.76 8.42
CA PRO A 337 11.74 6.89 9.23
C PRO A 337 12.02 6.50 10.69
N MET A 338 13.00 7.14 11.31
CA MET A 338 13.40 6.86 12.69
C MET A 338 12.27 7.12 13.72
N GLU A 339 11.28 7.94 13.38
CA GLU A 339 10.12 8.21 14.23
C GLU A 339 9.28 6.95 14.56
N TYR A 340 9.41 5.88 13.77
CA TYR A 340 8.74 4.59 14.03
C TYR A 340 9.46 3.73 15.04
N TYR A 341 10.77 3.92 15.24
CA TYR A 341 11.60 3.03 16.06
C TYR A 341 11.12 2.88 17.51
N PRO A 342 10.62 3.94 18.19
CA PRO A 342 10.09 3.80 19.55
C PRO A 342 8.83 2.93 19.68
N PHE A 343 8.20 2.59 18.54
CA PHE A 343 6.91 1.91 18.48
C PHE A 343 6.97 0.51 17.85
N VAL A 344 8.19 0.04 17.53
CA VAL A 344 8.41 -1.29 16.94
C VAL A 344 9.60 -1.95 17.61
N TYR A 345 9.58 -3.28 17.72
CA TYR A 345 10.79 -4.02 18.05
C TYR A 345 11.62 -4.21 16.80
N LEU A 346 12.95 -4.08 16.89
CA LEU A 346 13.84 -4.18 15.75
C LEU A 346 14.66 -5.47 15.78
N PHE A 347 14.72 -6.15 14.64
CA PHE A 347 15.72 -7.16 14.36
C PHE A 347 16.99 -6.47 13.89
N GLU A 348 17.81 -5.98 14.80
CA GLU A 348 19.06 -5.27 14.48
C GLU A 348 20.09 -6.19 13.82
N ASP A 349 20.13 -7.45 14.25
CA ASP A 349 20.90 -8.52 13.65
C ASP A 349 19.94 -9.40 12.81
N GLU A 350 20.11 -9.35 11.48
CA GLU A 350 19.27 -10.08 10.52
C GLU A 350 19.74 -11.52 10.26
N THR A 351 20.57 -12.09 11.13
CA THR A 351 20.88 -13.52 11.15
C THR A 351 19.75 -14.32 11.81
N VAL A 352 19.77 -15.65 11.65
CA VAL A 352 18.82 -16.54 12.33
C VAL A 352 18.97 -16.43 13.84
N GLU A 353 20.21 -16.33 14.33
CA GLU A 353 20.56 -16.17 15.76
C GLU A 353 20.06 -14.82 16.29
N GLY A 354 20.20 -13.74 15.51
CA GLY A 354 19.69 -12.42 15.88
C GLY A 354 18.17 -12.38 15.97
N PHE A 355 17.48 -12.99 15.01
CA PHE A 355 16.02 -13.17 15.04
C PHE A 355 15.59 -14.00 16.27
N HIS A 356 16.26 -15.13 16.51
CA HIS A 356 15.99 -15.97 17.68
C HIS A 356 16.12 -15.18 18.98
N LYS A 357 17.24 -14.46 19.18
CA LYS A 357 17.50 -13.66 20.37
C LYS A 357 16.41 -12.59 20.58
N THR A 358 16.06 -11.88 19.51
CA THR A 358 15.04 -10.83 19.55
C THR A 358 13.66 -11.40 19.88
N LEU A 359 13.23 -12.47 19.20
CA LEU A 359 11.96 -13.12 19.48
C LEU A 359 11.89 -13.65 20.91
N LYS A 360 12.96 -14.31 21.39
CA LYS A 360 13.06 -14.80 22.77
C LYS A 360 12.86 -13.69 23.78
N ASN A 361 13.54 -12.56 23.61
CA ASN A 361 13.45 -11.41 24.51
C ASN A 361 12.05 -10.78 24.52
N ILE A 362 11.42 -10.65 23.34
CA ILE A 362 10.07 -10.10 23.22
C ILE A 362 9.05 -11.05 23.89
N LEU A 363 9.10 -12.33 23.56
CA LEU A 363 8.12 -13.31 24.03
C LEU A 363 8.30 -13.67 25.51
N ALA A 364 9.43 -13.32 26.13
CA ALA A 364 9.62 -13.42 27.58
C ALA A 364 8.89 -12.32 28.37
N LYS A 365 8.47 -11.24 27.72
CA LYS A 365 7.79 -10.11 28.37
C LYS A 365 6.37 -10.48 28.83
N PRO A 366 5.86 -9.84 29.89
CA PRO A 366 4.46 -9.96 30.30
C PRO A 366 3.51 -9.56 29.18
N LYS A 367 2.34 -10.20 29.14
CA LYS A 367 1.30 -9.96 28.16
C LYS A 367 0.83 -8.50 28.18
N GLU A 368 0.73 -7.91 29.34
CA GLU A 368 0.33 -6.53 29.61
C GLU A 368 1.34 -5.54 29.03
N GLU A 369 2.65 -5.80 29.19
CA GLU A 369 3.72 -4.96 28.66
C GLU A 369 3.70 -4.97 27.13
N LEU A 370 3.54 -6.15 26.52
CA LEU A 370 3.41 -6.30 25.07
C LEU A 370 2.19 -5.56 24.56
N HIS A 371 1.07 -5.70 25.24
CA HIS A 371 -0.19 -5.03 24.87
C HIS A 371 -0.06 -3.50 24.93
N GLU A 372 0.51 -2.96 26.01
CA GLU A 372 0.75 -1.52 26.16
C GLU A 372 1.67 -0.99 25.05
N PHE A 373 2.74 -1.73 24.72
CA PHE A 373 3.64 -1.35 23.64
C PHE A 373 2.92 -1.29 22.29
N GLY A 374 2.11 -2.31 21.97
CA GLY A 374 1.29 -2.31 20.75
C GLY A 374 0.25 -1.18 20.73
N HIS A 375 -0.33 -0.85 21.87
CA HIS A 375 -1.29 0.25 21.99
C HIS A 375 -0.62 1.62 21.72
N LYS A 376 0.60 1.84 22.22
CA LYS A 376 1.39 3.05 21.90
C LYS A 376 1.65 3.16 20.39
N ALA A 377 1.98 2.04 19.73
CA ALA A 377 2.12 1.99 18.27
C ALA A 377 0.82 2.36 17.54
N LYS A 378 -0.32 1.84 17.99
CA LYS A 378 -1.66 2.18 17.45
C LYS A 378 -1.94 3.67 17.58
N GLN A 379 -1.72 4.26 18.76
CA GLN A 379 -1.91 5.68 18.99
C GLN A 379 -1.03 6.54 18.07
N PHE A 380 0.24 6.19 17.93
CA PHE A 380 1.16 6.91 17.05
C PHE A 380 0.65 6.96 15.60
N VAL A 381 0.30 5.81 15.02
CA VAL A 381 -0.13 5.80 13.62
C VAL A 381 -1.52 6.42 13.41
N LEU A 382 -2.43 6.33 14.37
CA LEU A 382 -3.73 7.01 14.28
C LEU A 382 -3.57 8.54 14.37
N THR A 383 -2.69 9.03 15.23
CA THR A 383 -2.47 10.46 15.45
C THR A 383 -1.69 11.10 14.30
N HIS A 384 -0.70 10.40 13.73
CA HIS A 384 0.23 10.99 12.78
C HIS A 384 0.10 10.47 11.35
N LYS A 385 -0.48 9.28 11.16
CA LYS A 385 -0.49 8.55 9.88
C LYS A 385 -1.89 8.11 9.44
N SER A 386 -2.97 8.58 10.11
CA SER A 386 -4.32 8.27 9.65
C SER A 386 -4.61 8.90 8.29
N ASN A 387 -5.53 8.30 7.54
CA ASN A 387 -5.94 8.79 6.23
C ASN A 387 -6.41 10.26 6.27
N VAL A 388 -7.05 10.68 7.36
CA VAL A 388 -7.49 12.07 7.58
C VAL A 388 -6.28 13.01 7.73
N VAL A 389 -5.30 12.63 8.56
CA VAL A 389 -4.09 13.42 8.80
C VAL A 389 -3.24 13.50 7.52
N GLN A 390 -3.05 12.38 6.84
CA GLN A 390 -2.28 12.35 5.59
C GLN A 390 -2.95 13.17 4.48
N ALA A 391 -4.28 13.11 4.36
CA ALA A 391 -5.01 13.96 3.42
C ALA A 391 -4.82 15.46 3.74
N LYS A 392 -4.84 15.86 5.02
CA LYS A 392 -4.56 17.23 5.44
C LYS A 392 -3.14 17.67 5.04
N ARG A 393 -2.13 16.83 5.26
CA ARG A 393 -0.74 17.10 4.84
C ARG A 393 -0.63 17.30 3.32
N VAL A 394 -1.33 16.48 2.53
CA VAL A 394 -1.39 16.66 1.07
C VAL A 394 -2.09 17.97 0.69
N LEU A 395 -3.14 18.37 1.41
CA LEU A 395 -3.81 19.66 1.18
C LEU A 395 -2.87 20.84 1.48
N SER A 396 -1.98 20.73 2.46
CA SER A 396 -0.95 21.75 2.75
C SER A 396 0.10 21.80 1.63
N LEU A 397 0.57 20.67 1.12
CA LEU A 397 1.49 20.63 -0.03
C LEU A 397 0.95 21.42 -1.23
N PHE A 398 -0.37 21.47 -1.43
CA PHE A 398 -0.99 22.21 -2.53
C PHE A 398 -0.88 23.73 -2.41
N GLU A 399 -0.46 24.25 -1.29
CA GLU A 399 -0.18 25.68 -1.09
C GLU A 399 1.21 26.05 -1.60
N GLU A 400 2.11 25.08 -1.68
CA GLU A 400 3.48 25.24 -2.16
C GLU A 400 3.60 24.96 -3.67
N VAL A 401 2.69 24.19 -4.24
CA VAL A 401 2.64 23.83 -5.67
C VAL A 401 1.91 24.93 -6.47
#